data_1e6c5f679b5c6a6e18f0c2aa33bfb1ce
#
_entry.id   1e6c5f679b5c6a6e18f0c2aa33bfb1ce
#
_cell.length_a   1.000
_cell.length_b   1.000
_cell.length_c   1.000
_cell.angle_alpha   90.00
_cell.angle_beta   90.00
_cell.angle_gamma   90.00
#
_symmetry.space_group_name_H-M   'P 1'
#
loop_
_entity.id
_entity.type
_entity.pdbx_description
1 polymer ?
#
loop_
_entity_poly.entity_id
_entity_poly.type
_entity_poly.pdbx_seq_one_letter_code
_entity_poly.pdbx_strand_id
1 'polypeptide(L)'
;LSVASNYLVTLTDIARQLARQGGVDEALLPALLGPLMQGSLANALSMGPQQALTGPIVRGDAATVARHLVVLPLELQPAYRVLGERTVALAGARLPEEARQTLLALLRD
;
A
#
# COMPACT_ATOMS: atom_id res chain seq x y z
N LEU A 1 -19.93 6.50 5.46
CA LEU A 1 -18.82 5.54 5.55
C LEU A 1 -17.51 6.19 5.17
N SER A 2 -16.92 6.89 6.14
CA SER A 2 -15.69 7.67 5.95
C SER A 2 -14.54 6.85 5.39
N VAL A 3 -14.37 5.60 5.87
CA VAL A 3 -13.29 4.74 5.42
C VAL A 3 -13.42 4.42 3.94
N ALA A 4 -14.63 4.12 3.48
CA ALA A 4 -14.87 3.73 2.09
C ALA A 4 -14.88 4.93 1.12
N SER A 5 -15.03 6.14 1.64
CA SER A 5 -15.09 7.34 0.79
C SER A 5 -13.95 8.31 1.08
N ASN A 6 -13.94 8.92 2.26
CA ASN A 6 -12.97 9.98 2.57
C ASN A 6 -11.54 9.47 2.62
N TYR A 7 -11.32 8.29 3.21
CA TYR A 7 -9.96 7.74 3.27
C TYR A 7 -9.49 7.23 1.92
N LEU A 8 -10.41 6.82 1.06
CA LEU A 8 -10.06 6.50 -0.33
C LEU A 8 -9.55 7.74 -1.05
N VAL A 9 -10.19 8.90 -0.83
CA VAL A 9 -9.73 10.18 -1.40
C VAL A 9 -8.36 10.53 -0.85
N THR A 10 -8.13 10.38 0.45
CA THR A 10 -6.83 10.66 1.07
C THR A 10 -5.74 9.73 0.52
N LEU A 11 -6.03 8.44 0.36
CA LEU A 11 -5.07 7.50 -0.24
C LEU A 11 -4.73 7.89 -1.67
N THR A 12 -5.72 8.36 -2.43
CA THR A 12 -5.48 8.85 -3.79
C THR A 12 -4.55 10.06 -3.78
N ASP A 13 -4.75 10.97 -2.83
CA ASP A 13 -3.86 12.13 -2.69
C ASP A 13 -2.42 11.70 -2.38
N ILE A 14 -2.24 10.76 -1.47
CA ILE A 14 -0.91 10.23 -1.13
C ILE A 14 -0.28 9.58 -2.37
N ALA A 15 -1.04 8.76 -3.09
CA ALA A 15 -0.54 8.10 -4.30
C ALA A 15 -0.09 9.12 -5.35
N ARG A 16 -0.86 10.20 -5.54
CA ARG A 16 -0.49 11.28 -6.46
C ARG A 16 0.80 11.97 -6.00
N GLN A 17 0.90 12.28 -4.73
CA GLN A 17 2.09 12.93 -4.18
C GLN A 17 3.34 12.08 -4.39
N LEU A 18 3.26 10.79 -4.12
CA LEU A 18 4.40 9.88 -4.30
C LEU A 18 4.78 9.72 -5.77
N ALA A 19 3.80 9.65 -6.67
CA ALA A 19 4.06 9.56 -8.11
C ALA A 19 4.76 10.82 -8.62
N ARG A 20 4.33 12.00 -8.18
CA ARG A 20 4.99 13.25 -8.54
C ARG A 20 6.43 13.30 -8.05
N GLN A 21 6.68 12.86 -6.83
CA GLN A 21 8.04 12.80 -6.29
C GLN A 21 8.91 11.82 -7.07
N GLY A 22 8.31 10.77 -7.62
CA GLY A 22 9.00 9.81 -8.48
C GLY A 22 9.21 10.31 -9.90
N GLY A 23 8.82 11.55 -10.21
CA GLY A 23 9.06 12.16 -11.50
C GLY A 23 7.93 12.04 -12.51
N VAL A 24 6.76 11.55 -12.09
CA VAL A 24 5.60 11.44 -12.99
C VAL A 24 4.96 12.82 -13.18
N ASP A 25 4.76 13.21 -14.44
CA ASP A 25 4.09 14.46 -14.78
C ASP A 25 2.64 14.41 -14.28
N GLU A 26 2.20 15.50 -13.65
CA GLU A 26 0.85 15.58 -13.09
C GLU A 26 -0.24 15.30 -14.11
N ALA A 27 -0.05 15.72 -15.36
CA ALA A 27 -1.01 15.48 -16.43
C ALA A 27 -1.21 13.98 -16.70
N LEU A 28 -0.23 13.12 -16.36
CA LEU A 28 -0.29 11.69 -16.60
C LEU A 28 -0.87 10.91 -15.42
N LEU A 29 -1.05 11.56 -14.25
CA LEU A 29 -1.48 10.86 -13.04
C LEU A 29 -2.83 10.15 -13.16
N PRO A 30 -3.87 10.78 -13.74
CA PRO A 30 -5.15 10.06 -13.89
C PRO A 30 -5.02 8.80 -14.75
N ALA A 31 -4.25 8.86 -15.84
CA ALA A 31 -4.06 7.70 -16.73
C ALA A 31 -3.24 6.60 -16.06
N LEU A 32 -2.31 6.96 -15.18
CA LEU A 32 -1.49 6.00 -14.45
C LEU A 32 -2.24 5.36 -13.29
N LEU A 33 -2.86 6.20 -12.44
CA LEU A 33 -3.48 5.74 -11.20
C LEU A 33 -4.88 5.20 -11.39
N GLY A 34 -5.64 5.72 -12.36
CA GLY A 34 -7.02 5.34 -12.56
C GLY A 34 -7.21 3.85 -12.77
N PRO A 35 -6.61 3.25 -13.80
CA PRO A 35 -6.76 1.80 -14.03
C PRO A 35 -6.25 0.96 -12.88
N LEU A 36 -5.13 1.35 -12.26
CA LEU A 36 -4.54 0.62 -11.14
C LEU A 36 -5.49 0.62 -9.94
N MET A 37 -5.99 1.78 -9.56
CA MET A 37 -6.87 1.91 -8.40
C MET A 37 -8.23 1.29 -8.64
N GLN A 38 -8.81 1.49 -9.83
CA GLN A 38 -10.09 0.91 -10.19
C GLN A 38 -10.01 -0.61 -10.23
N GLY A 39 -8.93 -1.15 -10.80
CA GLY A 39 -8.71 -2.59 -10.84
C GLY A 39 -8.55 -3.19 -9.44
N SER A 40 -7.78 -2.55 -8.58
CA SER A 40 -7.61 -3.00 -7.20
C SER A 40 -8.92 -3.00 -6.44
N LEU A 41 -9.71 -1.93 -6.60
CA LEU A 41 -11.02 -1.83 -5.95
C LEU A 41 -11.97 -2.91 -6.47
N ALA A 42 -12.05 -3.09 -7.78
CA ALA A 42 -12.92 -4.09 -8.38
C ALA A 42 -12.58 -5.50 -7.89
N ASN A 43 -11.29 -5.82 -7.82
CA ASN A 43 -10.85 -7.13 -7.33
C ASN A 43 -11.17 -7.32 -5.85
N ALA A 44 -10.96 -6.30 -5.04
CA ALA A 44 -11.27 -6.36 -3.60
C ALA A 44 -12.75 -6.61 -3.37
N LEU A 45 -13.62 -5.99 -4.16
CA LEU A 45 -15.06 -6.15 -4.02
C LEU A 45 -15.57 -7.50 -4.56
N SER A 46 -14.95 -8.02 -5.62
CA SER A 46 -15.45 -9.25 -6.27
C SER A 46 -14.91 -10.52 -5.62
N MET A 47 -13.62 -10.57 -5.28
CA MET A 47 -13.00 -11.79 -4.71
C MET A 47 -12.69 -11.68 -3.22
N GLY A 48 -12.93 -10.53 -2.61
CA GLY A 48 -12.61 -10.25 -1.23
C GLY A 48 -11.20 -9.70 -1.05
N PRO A 49 -10.99 -8.83 -0.05
CA PRO A 49 -9.71 -8.15 0.13
C PRO A 49 -8.54 -9.11 0.34
N GLN A 50 -8.74 -10.19 1.06
CA GLN A 50 -7.68 -11.13 1.38
C GLN A 50 -7.09 -11.78 0.13
N GLN A 51 -7.95 -12.21 -0.79
CA GLN A 51 -7.50 -12.84 -2.04
C GLN A 51 -7.02 -11.79 -3.06
N ALA A 52 -7.60 -10.60 -3.02
CA ALA A 52 -7.24 -9.52 -3.94
C ALA A 52 -5.89 -8.90 -3.62
N LEU A 53 -5.38 -9.10 -2.40
CA LEU A 53 -4.15 -8.47 -1.96
C LEU A 53 -2.96 -8.92 -2.80
N THR A 54 -2.21 -7.94 -3.32
CA THR A 54 -0.97 -8.13 -4.08
C THR A 54 0.11 -7.24 -3.48
N GLY A 55 1.27 -7.22 -4.09
CA GLY A 55 2.33 -6.31 -3.69
C GLY A 55 3.37 -6.94 -2.79
N PRO A 56 4.35 -6.15 -2.35
CA PRO A 56 5.53 -6.68 -1.67
C PRO A 56 5.22 -7.31 -0.31
N ILE A 57 4.24 -6.80 0.43
CA ILE A 57 3.95 -7.32 1.77
C ILE A 57 3.48 -8.76 1.70
N VAL A 58 2.50 -9.06 0.85
CA VAL A 58 1.97 -10.43 0.77
C VAL A 58 3.00 -11.41 0.18
N ARG A 59 3.95 -10.90 -0.61
CA ARG A 59 5.06 -11.72 -1.11
C ARG A 59 6.18 -11.91 -0.09
N GLY A 60 6.12 -11.23 1.06
CA GLY A 60 7.18 -11.28 2.05
C GLY A 60 8.45 -10.54 1.61
N ASP A 61 8.31 -9.57 0.71
CA ASP A 61 9.44 -8.84 0.13
C ASP A 61 9.87 -7.70 1.04
N ALA A 62 10.59 -8.04 2.10
CA ALA A 62 11.05 -7.08 3.10
C ALA A 62 12.01 -6.04 2.51
N ALA A 63 12.81 -6.43 1.52
CA ALA A 63 13.76 -5.51 0.89
C ALA A 63 13.04 -4.35 0.19
N THR A 64 11.95 -4.62 -0.51
CA THR A 64 11.16 -3.58 -1.15
C THR A 64 10.52 -2.64 -0.12
N VAL A 65 9.97 -3.20 0.96
CA VAL A 65 9.37 -2.40 2.03
C VAL A 65 10.42 -1.50 2.67
N ALA A 66 11.62 -2.03 2.93
CA ALA A 66 12.71 -1.25 3.50
C ALA A 66 13.10 -0.09 2.58
N ARG A 67 13.17 -0.32 1.26
CA ARG A 67 13.47 0.74 0.30
C ARG A 67 12.39 1.82 0.30
N HIS A 68 11.12 1.42 0.36
CA HIS A 68 10.01 2.39 0.45
C HIS A 68 10.17 3.29 1.67
N LEU A 69 10.50 2.70 2.83
CA LEU A 69 10.65 3.46 4.06
C LEU A 69 11.80 4.47 3.99
N VAL A 70 12.87 4.15 3.24
CA VAL A 70 13.99 5.08 3.08
C VAL A 70 13.60 6.30 2.25
N VAL A 71 12.82 6.13 1.19
CA VAL A 71 12.52 7.21 0.24
C VAL A 71 11.23 7.98 0.56
N LEU A 72 10.39 7.45 1.44
CA LEU A 72 9.13 8.10 1.81
C LEU A 72 9.40 9.40 2.58
N PRO A 73 8.66 10.49 2.27
CA PRO A 73 8.71 11.68 3.10
C PRO A 73 8.33 11.36 4.55
N LEU A 74 8.98 12.04 5.49
CA LEU A 74 8.76 11.77 6.92
C LEU A 74 7.30 11.90 7.32
N GLU A 75 6.59 12.87 6.77
CA GLU A 75 5.19 13.10 7.12
C GLU A 75 4.24 11.99 6.66
N LEU A 76 4.67 11.16 5.69
CA LEU A 76 3.88 10.03 5.22
C LEU A 76 4.24 8.70 5.86
N GLN A 77 5.32 8.66 6.62
CA GLN A 77 5.77 7.40 7.24
C GLN A 77 4.75 6.81 8.21
N PRO A 78 4.12 7.60 9.12
CA PRO A 78 3.13 7.00 10.00
C PRO A 78 1.98 6.32 9.27
N ALA A 79 1.44 6.95 8.22
CA ALA A 79 0.36 6.35 7.43
C ALA A 79 0.82 5.06 6.74
N TYR A 80 2.01 5.09 6.12
CA TYR A 80 2.57 3.91 5.45
C TYR A 80 2.74 2.75 6.43
N ARG A 81 3.29 3.03 7.62
CA ARG A 81 3.57 2.00 8.62
C ARG A 81 2.29 1.37 9.15
N VAL A 82 1.30 2.20 9.50
CA VAL A 82 0.01 1.69 10.03
C VAL A 82 -0.73 0.88 8.97
N LEU A 83 -0.80 1.38 7.74
CA LEU A 83 -1.42 0.64 6.64
C LEU A 83 -0.64 -0.64 6.33
N GLY A 84 0.69 -0.59 6.43
CA GLY A 84 1.52 -1.77 6.25
C GLY A 84 1.22 -2.86 7.28
N GLU A 85 1.11 -2.49 8.55
CA GLU A 85 0.75 -3.44 9.61
C GLU A 85 -0.62 -4.07 9.36
N ARG A 86 -1.61 -3.25 8.96
CA ARG A 86 -2.93 -3.77 8.62
C ARG A 86 -2.88 -4.71 7.41
N THR A 87 -2.00 -4.41 6.45
CA THR A 87 -1.82 -5.26 5.27
C THR A 87 -1.18 -6.59 5.64
N VAL A 88 -0.21 -6.60 6.56
CA VAL A 88 0.35 -7.85 7.10
C VAL A 88 -0.74 -8.70 7.73
N ALA A 89 -1.60 -8.10 8.55
CA ALA A 89 -2.71 -8.80 9.17
C ALA A 89 -3.68 -9.35 8.11
N LEU A 90 -3.96 -8.56 7.08
CA LEU A 90 -4.85 -8.97 5.98
C LEU A 90 -4.28 -10.16 5.21
N ALA A 91 -2.96 -10.18 5.00
CA ALA A 91 -2.29 -11.27 4.28
C ALA A 91 -2.49 -12.62 4.99
N GLY A 92 -2.58 -12.61 6.32
CA GLY A 92 -2.94 -13.79 7.11
C GLY A 92 -2.05 -14.99 6.81
N ALA A 93 -2.68 -16.13 6.55
CA ALA A 93 -1.99 -17.41 6.33
C ALA A 93 -1.18 -17.43 5.02
N ARG A 94 -1.38 -16.49 4.10
CA ARG A 94 -0.58 -16.41 2.88
C ARG A 94 0.86 -16.01 3.16
N LEU A 95 1.14 -15.46 4.34
CA LEU A 95 2.45 -14.96 4.72
C LEU A 95 3.06 -15.89 5.76
N PRO A 96 4.23 -16.52 5.47
CA PRO A 96 4.91 -17.35 6.47
C PRO A 96 5.27 -16.54 7.71
N GLU A 97 5.29 -17.21 8.87
CA GLU A 97 5.49 -16.53 10.15
C GLU A 97 6.80 -15.75 10.21
N GLU A 98 7.88 -16.32 9.67
CA GLU A 98 9.18 -15.64 9.65
C GLU A 98 9.13 -14.34 8.85
N ALA A 99 8.50 -14.38 7.66
CA ALA A 99 8.34 -13.19 6.82
C ALA A 99 7.47 -12.15 7.52
N ARG A 100 6.41 -12.60 8.19
CA ARG A 100 5.52 -11.73 8.95
C ARG A 100 6.27 -10.97 10.03
N GLN A 101 7.10 -11.67 10.80
CA GLN A 101 7.88 -11.04 11.87
C GLN A 101 8.88 -10.03 11.33
N THR A 102 9.56 -10.37 10.24
CA THR A 102 10.51 -9.46 9.59
C THR A 102 9.83 -8.18 9.14
N LEU A 103 8.68 -8.30 8.47
CA LEU A 103 7.91 -7.15 8.00
C LEU A 103 7.41 -6.29 9.17
N LEU A 104 6.87 -6.90 10.21
CA LEU A 104 6.39 -6.15 11.37
C LEU A 104 7.51 -5.40 12.07
N ALA A 105 8.70 -5.99 12.16
CA ALA A 105 9.84 -5.31 12.75
C ALA A 105 10.20 -4.05 11.96
N LEU A 106 10.18 -4.12 10.62
CA LEU A 106 10.43 -2.96 9.76
C LEU A 106 9.36 -1.88 9.93
N LEU A 107 8.09 -2.29 9.95
CA LEU A 107 6.96 -1.35 9.94
C LEU A 107 6.74 -0.67 11.30
N ARG A 108 7.11 -1.31 12.39
CA ARG A 108 6.95 -0.78 13.75
C ARG A 108 8.11 0.06 14.23
N ASP A 109 9.19 0.02 13.51
CA ASP A 109 10.41 0.73 13.91
C ASP A 109 10.33 2.26 13.62
#